data_4c11a54e2d646daf12a3d8a7edd9d939
#
_entry.id   4c11a54e2d646daf12a3d8a7edd9d939
#
_cell.length_a   1.000
_cell.length_b   1.000
_cell.length_c   1.000
_cell.angle_alpha   90.00
_cell.angle_beta   90.00
_cell.angle_gamma   90.00
#
_symmetry.space_group_name_H-M   'P 1'
#
loop_
_entity.id
_entity.type
_entity.pdbx_description
1 polymer ?
#
loop_
_entity_poly.entity_id
_entity_poly.type
_entity_poly.pdbx_seq_one_letter_code
_entity_poly.pdbx_strand_id
1 'polypeptide(L)'
;MSKKLLIVTGDGGESYEVLYALHRFQEANWGVDIVAPSKRSLNLVMHDFKPGWDTYFEGPGYSVESNITFDEVVVDDYESVLLIGGRAPEYLRNDSVVVNMVKEFNAKGKWIYSICHGIQILATAGLCQDKNITCYEHCRYDAESKGGTWIPEEAVIDGNIICGQTWLSHPQFFRLIFENL
;
A
#
# COMPACT_ATOMS: atom_id res chain seq x y z
N MET A 1 13.34 13.41 15.92
CA MET A 1 11.91 13.01 15.85
C MET A 1 11.87 11.52 15.55
N SER A 2 10.87 10.77 16.03
CA SER A 2 10.71 9.35 15.66
C SER A 2 10.32 9.27 14.19
N LYS A 3 10.86 8.28 13.48
CA LYS A 3 10.45 7.98 12.09
C LYS A 3 8.95 7.68 12.05
N LYS A 4 8.25 8.10 10.96
CA LYS A 4 6.80 7.88 10.80
C LYS A 4 6.48 7.23 9.46
N LEU A 5 5.55 6.28 9.49
CA LEU A 5 4.89 5.67 8.33
C LEU A 5 3.50 6.26 8.17
N LEU A 6 3.11 6.57 6.93
CA LEU A 6 1.75 6.87 6.55
C LEU A 6 1.13 5.63 5.86
N ILE A 7 0.06 5.05 6.42
CA ILE A 7 -0.70 3.96 5.80
C ILE A 7 -1.91 4.54 5.09
N VAL A 8 -1.98 4.38 3.77
CA VAL A 8 -3.10 4.82 2.91
C VAL A 8 -4.09 3.67 2.76
N THR A 9 -5.31 3.86 3.25
CA THR A 9 -6.39 2.88 3.14
C THR A 9 -7.76 3.57 3.26
N GLY A 10 -8.81 2.77 3.34
CA GLY A 10 -10.20 3.20 3.50
C GLY A 10 -11.10 1.99 3.71
N ASP A 11 -12.42 2.17 3.63
CA ASP A 11 -13.32 1.02 3.65
C ASP A 11 -12.98 0.05 2.51
N GLY A 12 -13.03 -1.23 2.79
CA GLY A 12 -12.63 -2.28 1.86
C GLY A 12 -11.11 -2.46 1.72
N GLY A 13 -10.30 -1.78 2.55
CA GLY A 13 -8.87 -2.10 2.66
C GLY A 13 -8.66 -3.49 3.24
N GLU A 14 -7.59 -4.20 2.81
CA GLU A 14 -7.31 -5.54 3.30
C GLU A 14 -6.82 -5.50 4.74
N SER A 15 -7.52 -6.18 5.65
CA SER A 15 -7.32 -6.06 7.10
C SER A 15 -6.00 -6.63 7.59
N TYR A 16 -5.54 -7.74 7.02
CA TYR A 16 -4.27 -8.35 7.41
C TYR A 16 -3.09 -7.48 6.97
N GLU A 17 -3.16 -6.87 5.78
CA GLU A 17 -2.11 -5.96 5.30
C GLU A 17 -2.01 -4.72 6.19
N VAL A 18 -3.16 -4.10 6.53
CA VAL A 18 -3.19 -2.92 7.41
C VAL A 18 -2.65 -3.25 8.80
N LEU A 19 -3.18 -4.29 9.44
CA LEU A 19 -2.87 -4.60 10.84
C LEU A 19 -1.45 -5.11 11.01
N TYR A 20 -0.97 -5.94 10.07
CA TYR A 20 0.41 -6.40 10.11
C TYR A 20 1.39 -5.23 9.96
N ALA A 21 1.14 -4.34 8.99
CA ALA A 21 1.97 -3.14 8.81
C ALA A 21 1.98 -2.25 10.06
N LEU A 22 0.77 -1.95 10.59
CA LEU A 22 0.62 -1.13 11.80
C LEU A 22 1.45 -1.68 12.95
N HIS A 23 1.26 -2.95 13.29
CA HIS A 23 1.95 -3.57 14.43
C HIS A 23 3.44 -3.72 14.17
N ARG A 24 3.84 -4.10 12.95
CA ARG A 24 5.25 -4.32 12.61
C ARG A 24 6.09 -3.04 12.70
N PHE A 25 5.53 -1.90 12.27
CA PHE A 25 6.22 -0.61 12.39
C PHE A 25 6.18 -0.08 13.83
N GLN A 26 5.07 -0.27 14.56
CA GLN A 26 5.01 0.09 15.98
C GLN A 26 6.01 -0.72 16.83
N GLU A 27 6.16 -2.02 16.56
CA GLU A 27 7.18 -2.88 17.18
C GLU A 27 8.60 -2.35 16.95
N ALA A 28 8.84 -1.75 15.78
CA ALA A 28 10.11 -1.09 15.44
C ALA A 28 10.23 0.35 15.98
N ASN A 29 9.33 0.78 16.87
CA ASN A 29 9.27 2.11 17.47
C ASN A 29 9.06 3.26 16.45
N TRP A 30 8.36 3.00 15.36
CA TRP A 30 7.90 4.04 14.44
C TRP A 30 6.54 4.59 14.86
N GLY A 31 6.33 5.88 14.62
CA GLY A 31 4.98 6.44 14.58
C GLY A 31 4.25 5.92 13.33
N VAL A 32 2.96 5.66 13.46
CA VAL A 32 2.13 5.21 12.33
C VAL A 32 0.84 5.99 12.33
N ASP A 33 0.55 6.66 11.22
CA ASP A 33 -0.74 7.29 10.98
C ASP A 33 -1.49 6.51 9.89
N ILE A 34 -2.79 6.32 10.06
CA ILE A 34 -3.69 5.72 9.09
C ILE A 34 -4.52 6.83 8.47
N VAL A 35 -4.27 7.09 7.18
CA VAL A 35 -4.97 8.11 6.42
C VAL A 35 -6.09 7.51 5.59
N ALA A 36 -7.26 8.16 5.62
CA ALA A 36 -8.46 7.76 4.90
C ALA A 36 -9.28 9.01 4.49
N PRO A 37 -10.35 8.85 3.68
CA PRO A 37 -11.21 9.98 3.31
C PRO A 37 -11.84 10.73 4.48
N SER A 38 -11.98 10.08 5.63
CA SER A 38 -12.51 10.70 6.86
C SER A 38 -11.97 9.98 8.10
N LYS A 39 -11.84 10.71 9.22
CA LYS A 39 -11.41 10.15 10.52
C LYS A 39 -12.57 9.39 11.15
N ARG A 40 -12.47 8.07 11.18
CA ARG A 40 -13.48 7.17 11.74
C ARG A 40 -12.97 5.75 11.83
N SER A 41 -13.76 4.89 12.41
CA SER A 41 -13.56 3.44 12.27
C SER A 41 -13.82 3.00 10.82
N LEU A 42 -12.84 2.36 10.21
CA LEU A 42 -12.89 1.85 8.84
C LEU A 42 -13.36 0.40 8.84
N ASN A 43 -14.20 0.05 7.88
CA ASN A 43 -14.67 -1.32 7.65
C ASN A 43 -13.71 -2.01 6.67
N LEU A 44 -12.75 -2.75 7.20
CA LEU A 44 -11.80 -3.49 6.39
C LEU A 44 -12.39 -4.83 5.93
N VAL A 45 -11.76 -5.44 4.93
CA VAL A 45 -12.13 -6.75 4.39
C VAL A 45 -11.03 -7.77 4.65
N MET A 46 -11.38 -9.03 4.63
CA MET A 46 -10.47 -10.16 4.62
C MET A 46 -10.52 -10.82 3.25
N HIS A 47 -9.37 -10.95 2.61
CA HIS A 47 -9.22 -11.74 1.40
C HIS A 47 -8.56 -13.08 1.72
N ASP A 48 -8.99 -14.14 1.05
CA ASP A 48 -8.35 -15.45 1.16
C ASP A 48 -8.54 -16.23 -0.14
N PHE A 49 -7.70 -17.24 -0.38
CA PHE A 49 -7.80 -18.13 -1.53
C PHE A 49 -8.53 -19.41 -1.13
N LYS A 50 -9.46 -19.84 -1.97
CA LYS A 50 -10.18 -21.11 -1.81
C LYS A 50 -9.89 -22.07 -2.99
N PRO A 51 -9.70 -23.37 -2.72
CA PRO A 51 -9.56 -24.35 -3.78
C PRO A 51 -10.72 -24.29 -4.78
N GLY A 52 -10.40 -24.25 -6.08
CA GLY A 52 -11.39 -24.21 -7.16
C GLY A 52 -11.95 -22.81 -7.47
N TRP A 53 -11.40 -21.77 -6.88
CA TRP A 53 -11.69 -20.37 -7.25
C TRP A 53 -10.55 -19.81 -8.10
N ASP A 54 -10.88 -19.04 -9.12
CA ASP A 54 -9.90 -18.41 -10.01
C ASP A 54 -9.30 -17.11 -9.44
N THR A 55 -9.84 -16.64 -8.31
CA THR A 55 -9.40 -15.42 -7.59
C THR A 55 -9.65 -15.61 -6.10
N TYR A 56 -9.30 -14.59 -5.30
CA TYR A 56 -9.64 -14.57 -3.86
C TYR A 56 -11.15 -14.45 -3.64
N PHE A 57 -11.61 -14.91 -2.50
CA PHE A 57 -12.92 -14.53 -1.97
C PHE A 57 -12.74 -13.42 -0.93
N GLU A 58 -13.81 -12.66 -0.72
CA GLU A 58 -13.84 -11.56 0.25
C GLU A 58 -14.83 -11.87 1.37
N GLY A 59 -14.42 -11.55 2.59
CA GLY A 59 -15.26 -11.57 3.78
C GLY A 59 -15.04 -10.34 4.65
N PRO A 60 -15.86 -10.14 5.71
CA PRO A 60 -15.62 -9.08 6.69
C PRO A 60 -14.25 -9.24 7.35
N GLY A 61 -13.47 -8.15 7.37
CA GLY A 61 -12.21 -8.05 8.09
C GLY A 61 -12.39 -7.38 9.47
N TYR A 62 -11.27 -7.06 10.11
CA TYR A 62 -11.25 -6.24 11.32
C TYR A 62 -11.53 -4.78 10.98
N SER A 63 -11.87 -3.98 12.00
CA SER A 63 -11.91 -2.52 11.88
C SER A 63 -10.60 -1.89 12.35
N VAL A 64 -10.30 -0.72 11.84
CA VAL A 64 -9.17 0.11 12.29
C VAL A 64 -9.57 1.57 12.32
N GLU A 65 -9.07 2.34 13.29
CA GLU A 65 -9.32 3.78 13.35
C GLU A 65 -8.39 4.53 12.40
N SER A 66 -8.95 5.35 11.51
CA SER A 66 -8.19 6.36 10.79
C SER A 66 -8.06 7.62 11.64
N ASN A 67 -6.86 8.17 11.73
CA ASN A 67 -6.55 9.30 12.61
C ASN A 67 -6.21 10.59 11.84
N ILE A 68 -6.10 10.53 10.52
CA ILE A 68 -5.80 11.69 9.66
C ILE A 68 -6.56 11.58 8.34
N THR A 69 -6.95 12.73 7.75
CA THR A 69 -7.52 12.81 6.39
C THR A 69 -6.45 13.18 5.37
N PHE A 70 -6.72 12.93 4.08
CA PHE A 70 -5.75 13.23 3.02
C PHE A 70 -5.33 14.69 2.96
N ASP A 71 -6.26 15.63 3.21
CA ASP A 71 -6.00 17.07 3.19
C ASP A 71 -5.12 17.55 4.39
N GLU A 72 -5.02 16.74 5.44
CA GLU A 72 -4.21 17.06 6.63
C GLU A 72 -2.78 16.51 6.52
N VAL A 73 -2.47 15.71 5.50
CA VAL A 73 -1.14 15.11 5.36
C VAL A 73 -0.10 16.15 4.99
N VAL A 74 0.93 16.25 5.81
CA VAL A 74 2.17 16.99 5.51
C VAL A 74 3.24 15.95 5.19
N VAL A 75 3.58 15.75 3.90
CA VAL A 75 4.50 14.70 3.44
C VAL A 75 5.85 14.73 4.16
N ASP A 76 6.32 15.91 4.54
CA ASP A 76 7.61 16.06 5.24
C ASP A 76 7.64 15.41 6.63
N ASP A 77 6.51 15.20 7.27
CA ASP A 77 6.40 14.55 8.57
C ASP A 77 6.63 13.02 8.52
N TYR A 78 6.67 12.43 7.33
CA TYR A 78 6.77 10.99 7.13
C TYR A 78 8.05 10.58 6.40
N GLU A 79 8.64 9.45 6.80
CA GLU A 79 9.76 8.82 6.10
C GLU A 79 9.27 7.98 4.89
N SER A 80 8.05 7.46 4.99
CA SER A 80 7.50 6.54 4.00
C SER A 80 5.97 6.55 3.96
N VAL A 81 5.42 6.10 2.82
CA VAL A 81 4.00 5.82 2.62
C VAL A 81 3.81 4.37 2.21
N LEU A 82 2.76 3.72 2.73
CA LEU A 82 2.34 2.37 2.37
C LEU A 82 0.93 2.40 1.76
N LEU A 83 0.83 1.91 0.54
CA LEU A 83 -0.41 1.77 -0.22
C LEU A 83 -0.95 0.35 -0.02
N ILE A 84 -2.03 0.23 0.74
CA ILE A 84 -2.65 -1.04 1.10
C ILE A 84 -3.55 -1.55 -0.05
N GLY A 85 -3.69 -2.86 -0.14
CA GLY A 85 -4.61 -3.51 -1.06
C GLY A 85 -6.06 -3.57 -0.58
N GLY A 86 -6.74 -4.66 -0.90
CA GLY A 86 -8.19 -4.74 -0.79
C GLY A 86 -8.87 -3.97 -1.91
N ARG A 87 -10.12 -3.53 -1.72
CA ARG A 87 -10.88 -2.73 -2.70
C ARG A 87 -10.68 -1.21 -2.53
N ALA A 88 -10.06 -0.75 -1.45
CA ALA A 88 -9.85 0.67 -1.21
C ALA A 88 -9.10 1.37 -2.36
N PRO A 89 -8.05 0.81 -2.97
CA PRO A 89 -7.37 1.42 -4.11
C PRO A 89 -8.26 1.69 -5.32
N GLU A 90 -9.33 0.92 -5.53
CA GLU A 90 -10.23 1.09 -6.68
C GLU A 90 -10.85 2.49 -6.74
N TYR A 91 -11.20 3.05 -5.59
CA TYR A 91 -11.77 4.40 -5.51
C TYR A 91 -10.73 5.46 -5.11
N LEU A 92 -9.75 5.12 -4.26
CA LEU A 92 -8.70 6.06 -3.83
C LEU A 92 -7.83 6.53 -5.00
N ARG A 93 -7.59 5.68 -6.01
CA ARG A 93 -6.85 6.04 -7.22
C ARG A 93 -7.52 7.16 -8.04
N ASN A 94 -8.81 7.42 -7.82
CA ASN A 94 -9.56 8.47 -8.50
C ASN A 94 -9.53 9.81 -7.74
N ASP A 95 -9.00 9.81 -6.52
CA ASP A 95 -8.83 11.03 -5.73
C ASP A 95 -7.49 11.70 -6.09
N SER A 96 -7.58 12.92 -6.63
CA SER A 96 -6.38 13.67 -7.03
C SER A 96 -5.50 14.06 -5.84
N VAL A 97 -6.05 14.21 -4.64
CA VAL A 97 -5.27 14.50 -3.43
C VAL A 97 -4.37 13.31 -3.10
N VAL A 98 -4.93 12.10 -3.11
CA VAL A 98 -4.16 10.86 -2.88
C VAL A 98 -3.07 10.69 -3.94
N VAL A 99 -3.41 10.84 -5.22
CA VAL A 99 -2.45 10.69 -6.32
C VAL A 99 -1.32 11.70 -6.24
N ASN A 100 -1.63 12.97 -5.95
CA ASN A 100 -0.62 14.02 -5.83
C ASN A 100 0.26 13.84 -4.60
N MET A 101 -0.31 13.41 -3.47
CA MET A 101 0.44 13.07 -2.27
C MET A 101 1.49 11.97 -2.56
N VAL A 102 1.12 10.90 -3.24
CA VAL A 102 2.06 9.81 -3.59
C VAL A 102 3.15 10.30 -4.56
N LYS A 103 2.81 11.16 -5.53
CA LYS A 103 3.81 11.83 -6.39
C LYS A 103 4.78 12.68 -5.58
N GLU A 104 4.31 13.38 -4.56
CA GLU A 104 5.16 14.20 -3.70
C GLU A 104 6.14 13.35 -2.88
N PHE A 105 5.70 12.19 -2.33
CA PHE A 105 6.61 11.24 -1.69
C PHE A 105 7.74 10.83 -2.65
N ASN A 106 7.41 10.50 -3.90
CA ASN A 106 8.40 10.14 -4.90
C ASN A 106 9.33 11.31 -5.23
N ALA A 107 8.80 12.50 -5.44
CA ALA A 107 9.60 13.69 -5.79
C ALA A 107 10.60 14.08 -4.69
N LYS A 108 10.27 13.77 -3.44
CA LYS A 108 11.15 13.97 -2.28
C LYS A 108 12.09 12.79 -2.01
N GLY A 109 12.09 11.76 -2.85
CA GLY A 109 12.92 10.57 -2.69
C GLY A 109 12.57 9.73 -1.46
N LYS A 110 11.37 9.90 -0.89
CA LYS A 110 10.89 9.13 0.26
C LYS A 110 10.43 7.74 -0.18
N TRP A 111 10.47 6.79 0.74
CA TRP A 111 10.06 5.42 0.45
C TRP A 111 8.57 5.31 0.15
N ILE A 112 8.24 4.55 -0.89
CA ILE A 112 6.87 4.18 -1.25
C ILE A 112 6.77 2.66 -1.24
N TYR A 113 5.89 2.16 -0.41
CA TYR A 113 5.56 0.75 -0.32
C TYR A 113 4.20 0.51 -0.93
N SER A 114 4.05 -0.56 -1.71
CA SER A 114 2.77 -0.93 -2.33
C SER A 114 2.57 -2.44 -2.24
N ILE A 115 1.42 -2.86 -1.78
CA ILE A 115 1.09 -4.28 -1.71
C ILE A 115 -0.26 -4.55 -2.38
N CYS A 116 -0.37 -5.70 -3.06
CA CYS A 116 -1.61 -6.20 -3.63
C CYS A 116 -2.22 -5.19 -4.63
N HIS A 117 -3.45 -4.74 -4.39
CA HIS A 117 -4.16 -3.72 -5.19
C HIS A 117 -3.62 -2.30 -4.99
N GLY A 118 -2.74 -2.06 -4.02
CA GLY A 118 -2.09 -0.76 -3.83
C GLY A 118 -1.38 -0.26 -5.08
N ILE A 119 -0.98 -1.17 -5.97
CA ILE A 119 -0.42 -0.88 -7.29
C ILE A 119 -1.31 0.03 -8.14
N GLN A 120 -2.62 0.01 -7.96
CA GLN A 120 -3.55 0.84 -8.73
C GLN A 120 -3.34 2.34 -8.47
N ILE A 121 -3.04 2.71 -7.22
CA ILE A 121 -2.70 4.09 -6.86
C ILE A 121 -1.33 4.46 -7.44
N LEU A 122 -0.34 3.58 -7.29
CA LEU A 122 1.01 3.78 -7.81
C LEU A 122 1.01 3.97 -9.34
N ALA A 123 0.26 3.13 -10.06
CA ALA A 123 0.10 3.20 -11.51
C ALA A 123 -0.60 4.50 -11.95
N THR A 124 -1.66 4.91 -11.22
CA THR A 124 -2.37 6.17 -11.51
C THR A 124 -1.48 7.39 -11.25
N ALA A 125 -0.58 7.30 -10.27
CA ALA A 125 0.43 8.33 -10.03
C ALA A 125 1.54 8.37 -11.11
N GLY A 126 1.56 7.42 -12.06
CA GLY A 126 2.57 7.34 -13.12
C GLY A 126 3.94 6.85 -12.65
N LEU A 127 4.01 6.18 -11.51
CA LEU A 127 5.26 5.77 -10.87
C LEU A 127 5.70 4.34 -11.24
N CYS A 128 4.97 3.69 -12.15
CA CYS A 128 5.35 2.38 -12.68
C CYS A 128 6.27 2.47 -13.91
N GLN A 129 6.36 3.63 -14.55
CA GLN A 129 7.12 3.81 -15.78
C GLN A 129 8.59 3.39 -15.60
N ASP A 130 9.05 2.47 -16.45
CA ASP A 130 10.43 1.92 -16.48
C ASP A 130 10.87 1.27 -15.16
N LYS A 131 9.90 0.74 -14.36
CA LYS A 131 10.13 0.09 -13.08
C LYS A 131 9.86 -1.40 -13.11
N ASN A 132 10.67 -2.16 -12.38
CA ASN A 132 10.36 -3.53 -12.00
C ASN A 132 9.38 -3.51 -10.82
N ILE A 133 8.20 -4.07 -11.03
CA ILE A 133 7.08 -3.99 -10.08
C ILE A 133 6.52 -5.39 -9.85
N THR A 134 6.12 -5.67 -8.60
CA THR A 134 5.23 -6.79 -8.32
C THR A 134 3.94 -6.31 -7.65
N CYS A 135 2.90 -7.08 -7.78
CA CYS A 135 1.58 -6.83 -7.19
C CYS A 135 0.77 -8.12 -7.27
N TYR A 136 -0.44 -8.12 -6.73
CA TYR A 136 -1.38 -9.19 -7.01
C TYR A 136 -1.45 -9.46 -8.52
N GLU A 137 -1.30 -10.72 -8.93
CA GLU A 137 -1.09 -11.10 -10.34
C GLU A 137 -2.20 -10.60 -11.27
N HIS A 138 -3.45 -10.56 -10.78
CA HIS A 138 -4.57 -10.04 -11.58
C HIS A 138 -4.63 -8.50 -11.66
N CYS A 139 -3.76 -7.80 -10.90
CA CYS A 139 -3.54 -6.36 -11.02
C CYS A 139 -2.31 -6.00 -11.88
N ARG A 140 -1.58 -6.97 -12.42
CA ARG A 140 -0.37 -6.71 -13.21
C ARG A 140 -0.59 -5.74 -14.37
N TYR A 141 -1.77 -5.80 -14.99
CA TYR A 141 -2.11 -4.91 -16.12
C TYR A 141 -2.13 -3.43 -15.71
N ASP A 142 -2.48 -3.10 -14.46
CA ASP A 142 -2.41 -1.73 -13.97
C ASP A 142 -0.97 -1.19 -14.05
N ALA A 143 0.04 -1.97 -13.67
CA ALA A 143 1.46 -1.61 -13.79
C ALA A 143 1.95 -1.60 -15.24
N GLU A 144 1.68 -2.68 -16.00
CA GLU A 144 2.14 -2.87 -17.37
C GLU A 144 1.58 -1.80 -18.32
N SER A 145 0.30 -1.43 -18.16
CA SER A 145 -0.33 -0.37 -18.96
C SER A 145 0.27 1.03 -18.71
N LYS A 146 1.06 1.18 -17.65
CA LYS A 146 1.78 2.40 -17.28
C LYS A 146 3.31 2.27 -17.43
N GLY A 147 3.76 1.32 -18.26
CA GLY A 147 5.16 1.15 -18.63
C GLY A 147 6.00 0.40 -17.58
N GLY A 148 5.38 -0.23 -16.59
CA GLY A 148 6.08 -1.08 -15.64
C GLY A 148 6.34 -2.48 -16.21
N THR A 149 7.33 -3.17 -15.65
CA THR A 149 7.61 -4.58 -15.90
C THR A 149 7.16 -5.39 -14.68
N TRP A 150 6.12 -6.20 -14.82
CA TRP A 150 5.69 -7.06 -13.72
C TRP A 150 6.65 -8.24 -13.51
N ILE A 151 7.11 -8.42 -12.28
CA ILE A 151 8.04 -9.48 -11.87
C ILE A 151 7.28 -10.46 -10.96
N PRO A 152 7.30 -11.78 -11.26
CA PRO A 152 6.59 -12.80 -10.48
C PRO A 152 7.34 -13.21 -9.18
N GLU A 153 7.75 -12.21 -8.40
CA GLU A 153 8.45 -12.39 -7.12
C GLU A 153 7.56 -11.89 -5.98
N GLU A 154 7.68 -12.47 -4.79
CA GLU A 154 6.89 -12.09 -3.62
C GLU A 154 7.09 -10.62 -3.21
N ALA A 155 8.31 -10.10 -3.39
CA ALA A 155 8.63 -8.71 -3.14
C ALA A 155 9.73 -8.23 -4.09
N VAL A 156 9.62 -6.99 -4.57
CA VAL A 156 10.54 -6.35 -5.51
C VAL A 156 10.87 -4.95 -5.03
N ILE A 157 12.13 -4.55 -5.16
CA ILE A 157 12.60 -3.19 -4.94
C ILE A 157 13.13 -2.60 -6.25
N ASP A 158 12.72 -1.36 -6.55
CA ASP A 158 13.26 -0.58 -7.66
C ASP A 158 13.31 0.91 -7.28
N GLY A 159 14.52 1.43 -7.06
CA GLY A 159 14.74 2.78 -6.54
C GLY A 159 14.18 2.94 -5.13
N ASN A 160 13.30 3.90 -4.94
CA ASN A 160 12.61 4.18 -3.67
C ASN A 160 11.24 3.50 -3.55
N ILE A 161 10.95 2.50 -4.39
CA ILE A 161 9.68 1.78 -4.42
C ILE A 161 9.92 0.32 -4.02
N ILE A 162 9.17 -0.19 -3.04
CA ILE A 162 9.14 -1.60 -2.68
C ILE A 162 7.71 -2.10 -2.85
N CYS A 163 7.55 -3.18 -3.63
CA CYS A 163 6.25 -3.78 -3.90
C CYS A 163 6.16 -5.21 -3.38
N GLY A 164 4.96 -5.63 -2.96
CA GLY A 164 4.62 -7.01 -2.57
C GLY A 164 3.38 -7.51 -3.28
N GLN A 165 3.26 -8.85 -3.47
CA GLN A 165 2.14 -9.42 -4.22
C GLN A 165 0.83 -9.40 -3.42
N THR A 166 0.82 -10.00 -2.24
CA THR A 166 -0.39 -10.15 -1.42
C THR A 166 -0.01 -10.22 0.06
N TRP A 167 -1.00 -10.38 0.94
CA TRP A 167 -0.79 -10.64 2.38
C TRP A 167 0.10 -11.87 2.64
N LEU A 168 0.17 -12.85 1.73
CA LEU A 168 1.08 -14.00 1.85
C LEU A 168 2.55 -13.60 1.68
N SER A 169 2.82 -12.50 1.00
CA SER A 169 4.16 -11.95 0.75
C SER A 169 4.72 -11.15 1.94
N HIS A 170 3.97 -10.96 3.02
CA HIS A 170 4.40 -10.15 4.17
C HIS A 170 5.83 -10.48 4.65
N PRO A 171 6.25 -11.76 4.81
CA PRO A 171 7.59 -12.06 5.28
C PRO A 171 8.69 -11.49 4.38
N GLN A 172 8.56 -11.63 3.06
CA GLN A 172 9.54 -11.14 2.09
C GLN A 172 9.46 -9.62 1.95
N PHE A 173 8.24 -9.08 1.84
CA PHE A 173 7.97 -7.67 1.68
C PHE A 173 8.50 -6.83 2.86
N PHE A 174 8.13 -7.19 4.09
CA PHE A 174 8.58 -6.45 5.25
C PHE A 174 10.06 -6.67 5.57
N ARG A 175 10.61 -7.84 5.27
CA ARG A 175 12.07 -8.05 5.35
C ARG A 175 12.79 -7.06 4.44
N LEU A 176 12.37 -6.98 3.17
CA LEU A 176 12.98 -6.08 2.19
C LEU A 176 12.85 -4.62 2.61
N ILE A 177 11.70 -4.21 3.18
CA ILE A 177 11.52 -2.88 3.75
C ILE A 177 12.54 -2.63 4.87
N PHE A 178 12.60 -3.50 5.88
CA PHE A 178 13.43 -3.27 7.06
C PHE A 178 14.93 -3.43 6.82
N GLU A 179 15.34 -4.09 5.75
CA GLU A 179 16.75 -4.15 5.31
C GLU A 179 17.21 -2.85 4.60
N ASN A 180 16.28 -1.99 4.16
CA ASN A 180 16.55 -0.76 3.42
C ASN A 180 16.17 0.54 4.17
N LEU A 181 15.79 0.45 5.45
CA LEU A 181 15.41 1.60 6.29
C LEU A 181 16.58 2.29 6.98
#